data_eafc77914a7bc6c38ae50ed08a55d108
#
_entry.id   eafc77914a7bc6c38ae50ed08a55d108
#
_cell.length_a   1.000
_cell.length_b   1.000
_cell.length_c   1.000
_cell.angle_alpha   90.00
_cell.angle_beta   90.00
_cell.angle_gamma   90.00
#
_symmetry.space_group_name_H-M   'P 1'
#
loop_
_entity.id
_entity.type
_entity.pdbx_description
1 polymer ?
#
loop_
_entity_poly.entity_id
_entity_poly.type
_entity_poly.pdbx_seq_one_letter_code
_entity_poly.pdbx_strand_id
1 'polypeptide(L)'
;MTKDKPLVSIIIPCYNQASYLEETIQSAFNSTYRPLEVIVVNDGSTDSSLQVALSQLKNYPELEIIDQENKGVAAARNAGIRQAAGTYLLPLDGDDKIHPEYITRAVEVLESNPEVKVVYCQGEKFDENGSKAWKLKPFSRRALARDNMIFVSSLFRKKDCEKVGGFSEDMRMGREDWEFWIKLLKDGGEVIQLPFVGFFYRLTPGSKRKQTGSNQKKRERIAYLNRKHADFFNRELLGPLRFQRTWSRPYNQLMRFLGKI
;
A
#
# COMPACT_ATOMS: atom_id res chain seq x y z
N MET A 1 -33.88 9.29 -0.58
CA MET A 1 -32.91 9.60 0.48
C MET A 1 -31.53 9.42 -0.11
N THR A 2 -30.77 10.48 -0.28
CA THR A 2 -29.36 10.38 -0.68
C THR A 2 -28.63 9.73 0.48
N LYS A 3 -28.12 8.50 0.28
CA LYS A 3 -27.30 7.81 1.26
C LYS A 3 -26.07 8.68 1.55
N ASP A 4 -25.81 8.98 2.81
CA ASP A 4 -24.63 9.76 3.19
C ASP A 4 -23.37 9.08 2.63
N LYS A 5 -22.52 9.85 1.98
CA LYS A 5 -21.27 9.33 1.41
C LYS A 5 -20.36 8.84 2.54
N PRO A 6 -19.73 7.64 2.40
CA PRO A 6 -18.84 7.12 3.42
C PRO A 6 -17.58 7.98 3.58
N LEU A 7 -17.11 8.16 4.80
CA LEU A 7 -15.85 8.86 5.09
C LEU A 7 -14.67 8.05 4.56
N VAL A 8 -13.72 8.71 3.93
CA VAL A 8 -12.43 8.15 3.49
C VAL A 8 -11.31 8.76 4.32
N SER A 9 -10.43 7.92 4.86
CA SER A 9 -9.22 8.36 5.56
C SER A 9 -8.00 8.14 4.68
N ILE A 10 -7.27 9.21 4.39
CA ILE A 10 -5.94 9.14 3.79
C ILE A 10 -4.91 9.11 4.91
N ILE A 11 -4.05 8.09 4.92
CA ILE A 11 -3.00 7.90 5.92
C ILE A 11 -1.65 8.14 5.27
N ILE A 12 -0.91 9.15 5.73
CA ILE A 12 0.37 9.57 5.17
C ILE A 12 1.49 9.25 6.18
N PRO A 13 2.11 8.06 6.11
CA PRO A 13 3.32 7.78 6.89
C PRO A 13 4.47 8.63 6.37
N CYS A 14 5.21 9.28 7.26
CA CYS A 14 6.30 10.17 6.93
C CYS A 14 7.55 9.87 7.77
N TYR A 15 8.70 9.72 7.11
CA TYR A 15 10.01 9.64 7.74
C TYR A 15 11.06 10.29 6.85
N ASN A 16 11.59 11.43 7.25
CA ASN A 16 12.61 12.20 6.52
C ASN A 16 12.18 12.53 5.07
N GLN A 17 11.00 13.15 4.93
CA GLN A 17 10.39 13.51 3.65
C GLN A 17 10.02 15.01 3.57
N ALA A 18 10.71 15.88 4.32
CA ALA A 18 10.42 17.31 4.39
C ALA A 18 10.28 17.97 3.01
N SER A 19 11.09 17.55 2.02
CA SER A 19 11.10 18.14 0.67
C SER A 19 9.86 17.79 -0.16
N TYR A 20 9.04 16.81 0.25
CA TYR A 20 7.95 16.27 -0.56
C TYR A 20 6.59 16.30 0.14
N LEU A 21 6.60 16.29 1.48
CA LEU A 21 5.43 16.08 2.31
C LEU A 21 4.33 17.14 2.06
N GLU A 22 4.70 18.41 1.86
CA GLU A 22 3.75 19.46 1.56
C GLU A 22 2.94 19.14 0.29
N GLU A 23 3.62 18.77 -0.80
CA GLU A 23 2.97 18.44 -2.07
C GLU A 23 2.06 17.20 -1.95
N THR A 24 2.47 16.22 -1.14
CA THR A 24 1.67 15.04 -0.83
C THR A 24 0.38 15.42 -0.09
N ILE A 25 0.47 16.23 0.97
CA ILE A 25 -0.69 16.71 1.73
C ILE A 25 -1.63 17.51 0.84
N GLN A 26 -1.10 18.44 0.03
CA GLN A 26 -1.88 19.21 -0.92
C GLN A 26 -2.62 18.31 -1.92
N SER A 27 -1.96 17.27 -2.44
CA SER A 27 -2.59 16.32 -3.37
C SER A 27 -3.76 15.55 -2.72
N ALA A 28 -3.64 15.22 -1.44
CA ALA A 28 -4.70 14.57 -0.68
C ALA A 28 -5.92 15.49 -0.50
N PHE A 29 -5.71 16.73 -0.08
CA PHE A 29 -6.80 17.71 0.10
C PHE A 29 -7.42 18.21 -1.22
N ASN A 30 -6.69 18.14 -2.33
CA ASN A 30 -7.19 18.43 -3.68
C ASN A 30 -8.15 17.35 -4.23
N SER A 31 -8.34 16.24 -3.51
CA SER A 31 -9.35 15.25 -3.88
C SER A 31 -10.73 15.90 -4.03
N THR A 32 -11.48 15.51 -5.06
CA THR A 32 -12.87 15.95 -5.28
C THR A 32 -13.87 15.20 -4.39
N TYR A 33 -13.42 14.15 -3.69
CA TYR A 33 -14.25 13.36 -2.80
C TYR A 33 -14.44 14.05 -1.45
N ARG A 34 -15.68 14.04 -0.94
CA ARG A 34 -16.03 14.41 0.44
C ARG A 34 -17.14 13.48 0.93
N PRO A 35 -17.17 13.10 2.24
CA PRO A 35 -16.26 13.53 3.32
C PRO A 35 -14.89 12.82 3.28
N LEU A 36 -13.84 13.52 3.70
CA LEU A 36 -12.44 13.09 3.68
C LEU A 36 -11.73 13.54 4.97
N GLU A 37 -10.89 12.69 5.54
CA GLU A 37 -9.91 13.05 6.57
C GLU A 37 -8.49 12.70 6.10
N VAL A 38 -7.50 13.45 6.56
CA VAL A 38 -6.09 13.23 6.25
C VAL A 38 -5.30 13.15 7.54
N ILE A 39 -4.55 12.06 7.72
CA ILE A 39 -3.78 11.78 8.93
C ILE A 39 -2.32 11.61 8.51
N VAL A 40 -1.46 12.55 8.89
CA VAL A 40 0.00 12.42 8.76
C VAL A 40 0.55 11.73 10.00
N VAL A 41 1.35 10.70 9.81
CA VAL A 41 2.06 10.01 10.89
C VAL A 41 3.56 10.23 10.73
N ASN A 42 4.12 11.16 11.52
CA ASN A 42 5.55 11.36 11.59
C ASN A 42 6.17 10.21 12.39
N ASP A 43 6.96 9.37 11.74
CA ASP A 43 7.60 8.18 12.32
C ASP A 43 9.02 8.52 12.83
N GLY A 44 9.12 9.55 13.67
CA GLY A 44 10.37 9.97 14.29
C GLY A 44 11.38 10.56 13.29
N SER A 45 10.92 11.43 12.39
CA SER A 45 11.81 12.11 11.44
C SER A 45 12.87 12.94 12.16
N THR A 46 14.08 12.96 11.59
CA THR A 46 15.23 13.76 12.07
C THR A 46 15.47 15.02 11.25
N ASP A 47 14.73 15.16 10.14
CA ASP A 47 14.70 16.38 9.32
C ASP A 47 13.50 17.28 9.72
N SER A 48 13.19 18.30 8.92
CA SER A 48 12.07 19.20 9.17
C SER A 48 10.69 18.67 8.77
N SER A 49 10.50 17.36 8.59
CA SER A 49 9.21 16.79 8.16
C SER A 49 8.07 17.13 9.12
N LEU A 50 8.28 17.02 10.44
CA LEU A 50 7.26 17.37 11.43
C LEU A 50 6.87 18.85 11.34
N GLN A 51 7.86 19.75 11.20
CA GLN A 51 7.63 21.19 11.07
C GLN A 51 6.84 21.50 9.78
N VAL A 52 7.15 20.81 8.68
CA VAL A 52 6.39 20.93 7.42
C VAL A 52 4.94 20.49 7.64
N ALA A 53 4.69 19.33 8.28
CA ALA A 53 3.35 18.88 8.59
C ALA A 53 2.58 19.90 9.45
N LEU A 54 3.18 20.39 10.53
CA LEU A 54 2.58 21.38 11.43
C LEU A 54 2.25 22.70 10.71
N SER A 55 3.10 23.13 9.77
CA SER A 55 2.85 24.34 8.99
C SER A 55 1.61 24.24 8.11
N GLN A 56 1.23 23.03 7.67
CA GLN A 56 0.06 22.81 6.83
C GLN A 56 -1.27 22.98 7.58
N LEU A 57 -1.28 22.96 8.92
CA LEU A 57 -2.47 23.25 9.72
C LEU A 57 -3.05 24.65 9.48
N LYS A 58 -2.25 25.60 8.98
CA LYS A 58 -2.72 26.93 8.57
C LYS A 58 -3.66 26.86 7.37
N ASN A 59 -3.41 25.93 6.45
CA ASN A 59 -4.16 25.76 5.20
C ASN A 59 -5.26 24.70 5.34
N TYR A 60 -5.03 23.71 6.20
CA TYR A 60 -5.88 22.54 6.40
C TYR A 60 -6.07 22.32 7.91
N PRO A 61 -6.96 23.08 8.58
CA PRO A 61 -7.16 22.95 10.04
C PRO A 61 -7.66 21.57 10.48
N GLU A 62 -8.28 20.82 9.55
CA GLU A 62 -8.75 19.45 9.75
C GLU A 62 -7.69 18.36 9.54
N LEU A 63 -6.43 18.73 9.21
CA LEU A 63 -5.32 17.81 9.13
C LEU A 63 -4.99 17.26 10.50
N GLU A 64 -4.96 15.94 10.64
CA GLU A 64 -4.51 15.29 11.87
C GLU A 64 -3.02 14.91 11.76
N ILE A 65 -2.28 15.11 12.85
CA ILE A 65 -0.85 14.78 12.91
C ILE A 65 -0.60 13.89 14.13
N ILE A 66 0.00 12.72 13.88
CA ILE A 66 0.51 11.81 14.90
C ILE A 66 2.03 11.90 14.86
N ASP A 67 2.64 12.20 16.00
CA ASP A 67 4.10 12.16 16.17
C ASP A 67 4.48 10.98 17.05
N GLN A 68 5.36 10.10 16.55
CA GLN A 68 5.79 8.91 17.26
C GLN A 68 7.28 8.66 17.10
N GLU A 69 7.88 7.87 17.99
CA GLU A 69 9.21 7.31 17.79
C GLU A 69 9.25 6.43 16.54
N ASN A 70 10.42 6.36 15.87
CA ASN A 70 10.57 5.55 14.66
C ASN A 70 10.36 4.06 14.93
N LYS A 71 9.27 3.51 14.39
CA LYS A 71 8.89 2.09 14.46
C LYS A 71 8.80 1.45 13.07
N GLY A 72 9.02 2.22 12.01
CA GLY A 72 8.99 1.80 10.63
C GLY A 72 7.61 1.97 9.97
N VAL A 73 7.60 2.02 8.64
CA VAL A 73 6.44 2.42 7.83
C VAL A 73 5.18 1.58 8.08
N ALA A 74 5.32 0.28 8.39
CA ALA A 74 4.17 -0.56 8.73
C ALA A 74 3.51 -0.11 10.04
N ALA A 75 4.31 0.19 11.06
CA ALA A 75 3.83 0.71 12.35
C ALA A 75 3.20 2.10 12.20
N ALA A 76 3.81 2.97 11.39
CA ALA A 76 3.25 4.29 11.09
C ALA A 76 1.89 4.18 10.38
N ARG A 77 1.77 3.33 9.35
CA ARG A 77 0.46 3.09 8.71
C ARG A 77 -0.56 2.55 9.69
N ASN A 78 -0.19 1.58 10.55
CA ASN A 78 -1.10 1.04 11.56
C ASN A 78 -1.51 2.09 12.60
N ALA A 79 -0.62 3.00 12.99
CA ALA A 79 -0.97 4.09 13.90
C ALA A 79 -2.05 5.00 13.29
N GLY A 80 -1.88 5.41 12.02
CA GLY A 80 -2.90 6.17 11.30
C GLY A 80 -4.21 5.38 11.11
N ILE A 81 -4.14 4.07 10.79
CA ILE A 81 -5.33 3.21 10.65
C ILE A 81 -6.14 3.12 11.97
N ARG A 82 -5.46 3.05 13.11
CA ARG A 82 -6.13 3.04 14.42
C ARG A 82 -6.88 4.35 14.70
N GLN A 83 -6.29 5.48 14.34
CA GLN A 83 -6.88 6.81 14.49
C GLN A 83 -8.03 7.05 13.51
N ALA A 84 -7.92 6.56 12.29
CA ALA A 84 -8.85 6.79 11.20
C ALA A 84 -10.30 6.45 11.57
N ALA A 85 -11.25 7.36 11.27
CA ALA A 85 -12.69 7.15 11.44
C ALA A 85 -13.37 6.67 10.13
N GLY A 86 -12.66 6.73 8.99
CA GLY A 86 -13.21 6.42 7.68
C GLY A 86 -13.63 4.97 7.48
N THR A 87 -14.68 4.79 6.69
CA THR A 87 -15.11 3.47 6.19
C THR A 87 -14.08 2.87 5.23
N TYR A 88 -13.42 3.74 4.47
CA TYR A 88 -12.39 3.40 3.50
C TYR A 88 -11.05 4.01 3.89
N LEU A 89 -9.98 3.29 3.59
CA LEU A 89 -8.61 3.69 3.88
C LEU A 89 -7.82 3.80 2.57
N LEU A 90 -7.01 4.85 2.45
CA LEU A 90 -6.03 5.06 1.39
C LEU A 90 -4.67 5.40 2.03
N PRO A 91 -3.74 4.45 2.17
CA PRO A 91 -2.36 4.80 2.50
C PRO A 91 -1.74 5.59 1.34
N LEU A 92 -1.01 6.67 1.64
CA LEU A 92 -0.30 7.48 0.65
C LEU A 92 1.08 7.81 1.21
N ASP A 93 2.14 7.28 0.59
CA ASP A 93 3.49 7.55 1.08
C ASP A 93 3.83 9.04 0.95
N GLY A 94 4.55 9.61 1.93
CA GLY A 94 4.74 11.05 2.10
C GLY A 94 5.60 11.74 1.03
N ASP A 95 6.00 11.01 -0.02
CA ASP A 95 6.68 11.51 -1.22
C ASP A 95 5.88 11.29 -2.52
N ASP A 96 4.68 10.70 -2.43
CA ASP A 96 3.84 10.38 -3.58
C ASP A 96 2.64 11.34 -3.71
N LYS A 97 1.89 11.25 -4.82
CA LYS A 97 0.69 12.08 -5.08
C LYS A 97 -0.44 11.25 -5.68
N ILE A 98 -1.67 11.77 -5.51
CA ILE A 98 -2.87 11.21 -6.11
C ILE A 98 -3.59 12.24 -7.00
N HIS A 99 -4.30 11.73 -8.01
CA HIS A 99 -5.17 12.54 -8.86
C HIS A 99 -6.46 12.93 -8.09
N PRO A 100 -6.99 14.15 -8.27
CA PRO A 100 -8.18 14.59 -7.55
C PRO A 100 -9.39 13.66 -7.63
N GLU A 101 -9.62 13.01 -8.76
CA GLU A 101 -10.77 12.12 -8.96
C GLU A 101 -10.55 10.66 -8.50
N TYR A 102 -9.34 10.32 -8.05
CA TYR A 102 -9.03 8.92 -7.76
C TYR A 102 -9.95 8.33 -6.70
N ILE A 103 -10.11 9.01 -5.57
CA ILE A 103 -10.95 8.53 -4.46
C ILE A 103 -12.41 8.44 -4.89
N THR A 104 -12.95 9.45 -5.59
CA THR A 104 -14.33 9.44 -6.06
C THR A 104 -14.63 8.20 -6.88
N ARG A 105 -13.82 7.92 -7.90
CA ARG A 105 -14.00 6.75 -8.77
C ARG A 105 -13.79 5.42 -8.03
N ALA A 106 -12.87 5.38 -7.08
CA ALA A 106 -12.60 4.17 -6.32
C ALA A 106 -13.72 3.84 -5.33
N VAL A 107 -14.30 4.83 -4.66
CA VAL A 107 -15.46 4.66 -3.77
C VAL A 107 -16.68 4.18 -4.54
N GLU A 108 -16.96 4.74 -5.72
CA GLU A 108 -18.09 4.30 -6.58
C GLU A 108 -18.02 2.80 -6.88
N VAL A 109 -16.83 2.27 -7.17
CA VAL A 109 -16.62 0.84 -7.41
C VAL A 109 -16.85 0.03 -6.14
N LEU A 110 -16.31 0.46 -4.99
CA LEU A 110 -16.45 -0.27 -3.72
C LEU A 110 -17.89 -0.25 -3.19
N GLU A 111 -18.64 0.83 -3.41
CA GLU A 111 -20.05 0.92 -2.99
C GLU A 111 -20.97 0.08 -3.89
N SER A 112 -20.67 0.01 -5.18
CA SER A 112 -21.50 -0.77 -6.14
C SER A 112 -21.19 -2.26 -6.12
N ASN A 113 -20.05 -2.69 -5.59
CA ASN A 113 -19.67 -4.12 -5.59
C ASN A 113 -19.06 -4.56 -4.25
N PRO A 114 -19.82 -5.24 -3.37
CA PRO A 114 -19.33 -5.74 -2.08
C PRO A 114 -18.19 -6.75 -2.18
N GLU A 115 -18.09 -7.49 -3.30
CA GLU A 115 -17.03 -8.49 -3.53
C GLU A 115 -15.67 -7.85 -3.84
N VAL A 116 -15.65 -6.61 -4.30
CA VAL A 116 -14.39 -5.87 -4.52
C VAL A 116 -13.80 -5.48 -3.19
N LYS A 117 -12.59 -5.94 -2.90
CA LYS A 117 -11.85 -5.62 -1.68
C LYS A 117 -10.83 -4.49 -1.86
N VAL A 118 -10.28 -4.36 -3.07
CA VAL A 118 -9.24 -3.38 -3.36
C VAL A 118 -9.51 -2.71 -4.69
N VAL A 119 -9.45 -1.38 -4.70
CA VAL A 119 -9.47 -0.58 -5.93
C VAL A 119 -8.17 0.21 -6.01
N TYR A 120 -7.48 0.06 -7.13
CA TYR A 120 -6.31 0.87 -7.46
C TYR A 120 -6.46 1.44 -8.87
N CYS A 121 -5.50 2.21 -9.36
CA CYS A 121 -5.55 2.85 -10.68
C CYS A 121 -4.29 2.56 -11.49
N GLN A 122 -4.19 3.14 -12.67
CA GLN A 122 -2.90 3.22 -13.36
C GLN A 122 -2.00 4.21 -12.62
N GLY A 123 -0.70 3.99 -12.65
CA GLY A 123 0.28 4.86 -12.02
C GLY A 123 1.32 5.38 -13.00
N GLU A 124 1.93 6.49 -12.65
CA GLU A 124 3.13 7.01 -13.28
C GLU A 124 4.27 7.10 -12.27
N LYS A 125 5.49 6.93 -12.74
CA LYS A 125 6.72 7.27 -12.00
C LYS A 125 7.21 8.60 -12.51
N PHE A 126 7.54 9.50 -11.59
CA PHE A 126 7.98 10.83 -11.95
C PHE A 126 9.19 11.29 -11.11
N ASP A 127 9.97 12.17 -11.67
CA ASP A 127 11.05 12.92 -11.03
C ASP A 127 11.16 14.30 -11.70
N GLU A 128 12.23 15.04 -11.41
CA GLU A 128 12.52 16.34 -12.02
C GLU A 128 12.71 16.32 -13.55
N ASN A 129 12.97 15.15 -14.13
CA ASN A 129 13.21 14.97 -15.57
C ASN A 129 11.95 14.56 -16.33
N GLY A 130 10.83 14.35 -15.64
CA GLY A 130 9.54 14.01 -16.26
C GLY A 130 8.84 12.81 -15.66
N SER A 131 7.86 12.30 -16.38
CA SER A 131 7.06 11.15 -15.93
C SER A 131 7.08 10.00 -16.95
N LYS A 132 6.84 8.79 -16.43
CA LYS A 132 6.75 7.56 -17.22
C LYS A 132 5.67 6.64 -16.66
N ALA A 133 4.84 6.10 -17.54
CA ALA A 133 3.81 5.13 -17.17
C ALA A 133 4.40 3.94 -16.39
N TRP A 134 3.80 3.63 -15.24
CA TRP A 134 4.15 2.46 -14.46
C TRP A 134 3.32 1.26 -14.90
N LYS A 135 3.86 0.47 -15.81
CA LYS A 135 3.20 -0.74 -16.30
C LYS A 135 3.15 -1.80 -15.21
N LEU A 136 1.99 -1.99 -14.60
CA LEU A 136 1.70 -3.05 -13.65
C LEU A 136 1.14 -4.27 -14.39
N LYS A 137 1.44 -5.47 -13.87
CA LYS A 137 0.84 -6.71 -14.38
C LYS A 137 -0.62 -6.80 -13.93
N PRO A 138 -1.52 -7.41 -14.71
CA PRO A 138 -2.89 -7.70 -14.26
C PRO A 138 -2.87 -8.53 -12.98
N PHE A 139 -3.82 -8.23 -12.08
CA PHE A 139 -3.98 -8.98 -10.85
C PHE A 139 -4.49 -10.40 -11.13
N SER A 140 -3.89 -11.36 -10.45
CA SER A 140 -4.46 -12.67 -10.12
C SER A 140 -3.81 -13.17 -8.83
N ARG A 141 -4.47 -14.02 -8.05
CA ARG A 141 -3.88 -14.59 -6.82
C ARG A 141 -2.59 -15.33 -7.11
N ARG A 142 -2.51 -16.04 -8.23
CA ARG A 142 -1.28 -16.71 -8.68
C ARG A 142 -0.16 -15.72 -9.02
N ALA A 143 -0.49 -14.57 -9.60
CA ALA A 143 0.50 -13.52 -9.85
C ALA A 143 0.94 -12.88 -8.53
N LEU A 144 0.00 -12.59 -7.61
CA LEU A 144 0.28 -12.08 -6.27
C LEU A 144 1.16 -13.04 -5.45
N ALA A 145 0.98 -14.35 -5.60
CA ALA A 145 1.86 -15.34 -4.96
C ALA A 145 3.32 -15.26 -5.43
N ARG A 146 3.60 -14.63 -6.56
CA ARG A 146 4.97 -14.49 -7.11
C ARG A 146 5.55 -13.09 -6.97
N ASP A 147 4.71 -12.06 -7.02
CA ASP A 147 5.14 -10.66 -6.94
C ASP A 147 3.98 -9.74 -6.55
N ASN A 148 4.32 -8.51 -6.15
CA ASN A 148 3.33 -7.46 -5.93
C ASN A 148 3.05 -6.68 -7.22
N MET A 149 1.76 -6.52 -7.58
CA MET A 149 1.29 -5.72 -8.70
C MET A 149 0.31 -4.63 -8.26
N ILE A 150 0.04 -4.51 -6.96
CA ILE A 150 -0.84 -3.50 -6.38
C ILE A 150 0.03 -2.58 -5.55
N PHE A 151 0.09 -1.29 -5.88
CA PHE A 151 0.83 -0.34 -5.02
C PHE A 151 0.06 -0.07 -3.72
N VAL A 152 0.76 0.40 -2.69
CA VAL A 152 0.19 0.59 -1.35
C VAL A 152 -0.94 1.62 -1.34
N SER A 153 -0.85 2.65 -2.18
CA SER A 153 -1.84 3.74 -2.30
C SER A 153 -3.10 3.29 -3.06
N SER A 154 -3.69 2.18 -2.60
CA SER A 154 -4.94 1.61 -3.10
C SER A 154 -6.04 1.77 -2.05
N LEU A 155 -7.29 1.92 -2.50
CA LEU A 155 -8.45 2.09 -1.62
C LEU A 155 -9.02 0.73 -1.21
N PHE A 156 -9.30 0.54 0.09
CA PHE A 156 -9.88 -0.67 0.66
C PHE A 156 -10.73 -0.35 1.89
N ARG A 157 -11.57 -1.29 2.33
CA ARG A 157 -12.42 -1.10 3.52
C ARG A 157 -11.62 -1.23 4.81
N LYS A 158 -11.83 -0.31 5.75
CA LYS A 158 -11.22 -0.37 7.09
C LYS A 158 -11.52 -1.70 7.80
N LYS A 159 -12.77 -2.16 7.79
CA LYS A 159 -13.17 -3.43 8.39
C LYS A 159 -12.39 -4.65 7.87
N ASP A 160 -12.06 -4.66 6.58
CA ASP A 160 -11.30 -5.76 5.98
C ASP A 160 -9.81 -5.70 6.40
N CYS A 161 -9.26 -4.50 6.54
CA CYS A 161 -7.92 -4.27 7.08
C CYS A 161 -7.83 -4.73 8.55
N GLU A 162 -8.78 -4.34 9.38
CA GLU A 162 -8.86 -4.73 10.79
C GLU A 162 -8.97 -6.25 10.96
N LYS A 163 -9.82 -6.89 10.16
CA LYS A 163 -10.00 -8.35 10.17
C LYS A 163 -8.70 -9.12 9.92
N VAL A 164 -7.80 -8.59 9.11
CA VAL A 164 -6.50 -9.23 8.82
C VAL A 164 -5.36 -8.72 9.70
N GLY A 165 -5.63 -7.82 10.66
CA GLY A 165 -4.67 -7.30 11.61
C GLY A 165 -3.70 -6.25 11.05
N GLY A 166 -4.13 -5.45 10.06
CA GLY A 166 -3.33 -4.36 9.50
C GLY A 166 -2.03 -4.79 8.80
N PHE A 167 -1.06 -3.91 8.74
CA PHE A 167 0.27 -4.18 8.21
C PHE A 167 1.14 -4.93 9.23
N SER A 168 2.02 -5.83 8.77
CA SER A 168 2.91 -6.61 9.64
C SER A 168 4.15 -5.81 10.02
N GLU A 169 4.20 -5.36 11.27
CA GLU A 169 5.26 -4.47 11.77
C GLU A 169 6.63 -5.16 11.89
N ASP A 170 6.64 -6.48 12.01
CA ASP A 170 7.84 -7.32 12.00
C ASP A 170 8.44 -7.54 10.60
N MET A 171 7.76 -7.11 9.55
CA MET A 171 8.23 -7.23 8.16
C MET A 171 9.19 -6.09 7.77
N ARG A 172 10.36 -6.01 8.44
CA ARG A 172 11.36 -4.95 8.24
C ARG A 172 12.24 -5.11 6.98
N MET A 173 12.13 -6.25 6.28
CA MET A 173 12.89 -6.53 5.06
C MET A 173 12.28 -5.89 3.80
N GLY A 174 11.27 -5.01 3.96
CA GLY A 174 10.56 -4.31 2.88
C GLY A 174 9.51 -5.16 2.18
N ARG A 175 8.66 -4.50 1.38
CA ARG A 175 7.47 -5.08 0.72
C ARG A 175 6.40 -5.55 1.70
N GLU A 176 6.21 -4.82 2.77
CA GLU A 176 5.14 -4.99 3.75
C GLU A 176 3.75 -4.85 3.12
N ASP A 177 3.65 -4.05 2.05
CA ASP A 177 2.47 -3.92 1.19
C ASP A 177 2.11 -5.23 0.48
N TRP A 178 3.11 -5.97 -0.02
CA TRP A 178 2.88 -7.25 -0.67
C TRP A 178 2.30 -8.28 0.32
N GLU A 179 2.85 -8.34 1.51
CA GLU A 179 2.35 -9.24 2.57
C GLU A 179 0.94 -8.85 3.00
N PHE A 180 0.66 -7.54 3.11
CA PHE A 180 -0.68 -7.04 3.42
C PHE A 180 -1.70 -7.46 2.35
N TRP A 181 -1.37 -7.33 1.06
CA TRP A 181 -2.25 -7.78 -0.02
C TRP A 181 -2.46 -9.29 0.00
N ILE A 182 -1.45 -10.08 0.37
CA ILE A 182 -1.63 -11.53 0.55
C ILE A 182 -2.63 -11.80 1.67
N LYS A 183 -2.49 -11.16 2.85
CA LYS A 183 -3.45 -11.30 3.95
C LYS A 183 -4.88 -10.99 3.52
N LEU A 184 -5.05 -9.88 2.83
CA LEU A 184 -6.37 -9.36 2.46
C LEU A 184 -7.08 -10.20 1.39
N LEU A 185 -6.32 -10.79 0.45
CA LEU A 185 -6.83 -11.36 -0.79
C LEU A 185 -6.67 -12.88 -0.89
N LYS A 186 -5.94 -13.53 0.01
CA LYS A 186 -5.68 -14.97 -0.09
C LYS A 186 -6.95 -15.83 -0.04
N ASP A 187 -7.97 -15.40 0.68
CA ASP A 187 -9.21 -16.16 0.90
C ASP A 187 -10.39 -15.63 0.08
N GLY A 188 -10.14 -14.80 -0.93
CA GLY A 188 -11.19 -14.32 -1.83
C GLY A 188 -11.19 -12.79 -1.98
N GLY A 189 -12.23 -12.30 -2.69
CA GLY A 189 -12.41 -10.89 -3.03
C GLY A 189 -11.84 -10.52 -4.40
N GLU A 190 -12.41 -9.50 -4.99
CA GLU A 190 -11.99 -8.97 -6.29
C GLU A 190 -11.06 -7.76 -6.12
N VAL A 191 -10.27 -7.51 -7.16
CA VAL A 191 -9.37 -6.36 -7.25
C VAL A 191 -9.62 -5.66 -8.57
N ILE A 192 -9.95 -4.38 -8.53
CA ILE A 192 -10.24 -3.59 -9.72
C ILE A 192 -9.15 -2.54 -9.93
N GLN A 193 -8.64 -2.48 -11.15
CA GLN A 193 -7.77 -1.41 -11.62
C GLN A 193 -8.58 -0.42 -12.46
N LEU A 194 -8.68 0.82 -11.99
CA LEU A 194 -9.30 1.91 -12.75
C LEU A 194 -8.45 2.25 -13.98
N PRO A 195 -9.08 2.45 -15.16
CA PRO A 195 -8.37 2.64 -16.42
C PRO A 195 -7.90 4.09 -16.64
N PHE A 196 -7.34 4.74 -15.60
CA PHE A 196 -6.76 6.08 -15.71
C PHE A 196 -5.59 6.25 -14.75
N VAL A 197 -4.72 7.21 -15.02
CA VAL A 197 -3.58 7.54 -14.15
C VAL A 197 -4.11 8.33 -12.95
N GLY A 198 -4.16 7.68 -11.81
CA GLY A 198 -4.63 8.26 -10.56
C GLY A 198 -3.57 8.30 -9.46
N PHE A 199 -2.40 7.70 -9.67
CA PHE A 199 -1.31 7.64 -8.71
C PHE A 199 0.02 8.04 -9.34
N PHE A 200 0.78 8.88 -8.65
CA PHE A 200 2.07 9.39 -9.08
C PHE A 200 3.14 9.01 -8.06
N TYR A 201 3.98 8.04 -8.44
CA TYR A 201 5.08 7.51 -7.64
C TYR A 201 6.34 8.33 -7.87
N ARG A 202 6.86 8.98 -6.82
CA ARG A 202 8.08 9.78 -6.93
C ARG A 202 9.34 8.92 -6.92
N LEU A 203 10.24 9.19 -7.85
CA LEU A 203 11.58 8.58 -7.88
C LEU A 203 12.54 9.44 -7.07
N THR A 204 12.83 9.01 -5.84
CA THR A 204 13.74 9.75 -4.95
C THR A 204 15.14 9.12 -4.94
N PRO A 205 16.23 9.94 -4.83
CA PRO A 205 17.55 9.43 -4.52
C PRO A 205 17.54 8.68 -3.19
N GLY A 206 18.05 7.44 -3.14
CA GLY A 206 18.12 6.68 -1.88
C GLY A 206 16.83 5.96 -1.46
N SER A 207 15.87 5.80 -2.37
CA SER A 207 14.58 5.15 -2.10
C SER A 207 14.72 3.82 -1.32
N LYS A 208 13.78 3.52 -0.42
CA LYS A 208 13.71 2.29 0.39
C LYS A 208 13.82 1.02 -0.45
N ARG A 209 13.37 1.06 -1.71
CA ARG A 209 13.50 -0.05 -2.66
C ARG A 209 14.96 -0.45 -2.91
N LYS A 210 15.89 0.52 -2.99
CA LYS A 210 17.33 0.24 -3.15
C LYS A 210 17.91 -0.39 -1.88
N GLN A 211 17.50 0.08 -0.70
CA GLN A 211 17.96 -0.40 0.60
C GLN A 211 17.49 -1.83 0.92
N THR A 212 16.30 -2.22 0.42
CA THR A 212 15.69 -3.54 0.66
C THR A 212 15.91 -4.55 -0.48
N GLY A 213 16.68 -4.17 -1.51
CA GLY A 213 16.89 -4.95 -2.72
C GLY A 213 17.95 -6.07 -2.61
N SER A 214 18.71 -6.16 -1.51
CA SER A 214 19.78 -7.15 -1.35
C SER A 214 19.25 -8.59 -1.41
N ASN A 215 20.10 -9.53 -1.87
CA ASN A 215 19.76 -10.95 -1.93
C ASN A 215 19.47 -11.52 -0.54
N GLN A 216 20.15 -11.05 0.50
CA GLN A 216 19.89 -11.43 1.88
C GLN A 216 18.47 -11.06 2.30
N LYS A 217 18.08 -9.78 2.19
CA LYS A 217 16.72 -9.30 2.52
C LYS A 217 15.65 -10.00 1.67
N LYS A 218 15.96 -10.34 0.43
CA LYS A 218 15.07 -11.14 -0.42
C LYS A 218 14.86 -12.55 0.12
N ARG A 219 15.91 -13.23 0.61
CA ARG A 219 15.81 -14.57 1.24
C ARG A 219 15.00 -14.50 2.53
N GLU A 220 15.28 -13.53 3.40
CA GLU A 220 14.56 -13.32 4.65
C GLU A 220 13.06 -13.08 4.40
N ARG A 221 12.72 -12.24 3.43
CA ARG A 221 11.34 -11.98 3.01
C ARG A 221 10.64 -13.25 2.52
N ILE A 222 11.28 -14.03 1.66
CA ILE A 222 10.71 -15.29 1.15
C ILE A 222 10.51 -16.29 2.29
N ALA A 223 11.45 -16.42 3.21
CA ALA A 223 11.31 -17.28 4.38
C ALA A 223 10.14 -16.84 5.27
N TYR A 224 10.03 -15.53 5.53
CA TYR A 224 8.94 -14.94 6.29
C TYR A 224 7.58 -15.24 5.65
N LEU A 225 7.43 -14.94 4.36
CA LEU A 225 6.19 -15.14 3.62
C LEU A 225 5.80 -16.63 3.59
N ASN A 226 6.74 -17.54 3.34
CA ASN A 226 6.49 -18.98 3.34
C ASN A 226 6.02 -19.49 4.71
N ARG A 227 6.62 -19.00 5.80
CA ARG A 227 6.19 -19.37 7.16
C ARG A 227 4.78 -18.88 7.47
N LYS A 228 4.46 -17.64 7.08
CA LYS A 228 3.21 -16.98 7.45
C LYS A 228 2.03 -17.34 6.54
N HIS A 229 2.30 -17.63 5.27
CA HIS A 229 1.29 -17.86 4.24
C HIS A 229 1.50 -19.17 3.47
N ALA A 230 1.92 -20.24 4.16
CA ALA A 230 2.17 -21.53 3.55
C ALA A 230 0.93 -22.09 2.83
N ASP A 231 -0.26 -21.91 3.40
CA ASP A 231 -1.55 -22.27 2.83
C ASP A 231 -1.80 -21.62 1.46
N PHE A 232 -1.56 -20.33 1.37
CA PHE A 232 -1.70 -19.56 0.13
C PHE A 232 -0.71 -20.01 -0.94
N PHE A 233 0.57 -20.18 -0.59
CA PHE A 233 1.58 -20.63 -1.55
C PHE A 233 1.36 -22.07 -1.99
N ASN A 234 0.90 -22.94 -1.10
CA ASN A 234 0.55 -24.31 -1.47
C ASN A 234 -0.60 -24.36 -2.49
N ARG A 235 -1.61 -23.52 -2.32
CA ARG A 235 -2.76 -23.41 -3.23
C ARG A 235 -2.35 -22.83 -4.59
N GLU A 236 -1.60 -21.73 -4.60
CA GLU A 236 -1.30 -20.98 -5.83
C GLU A 236 -0.05 -21.49 -6.57
N LEU A 237 0.94 -22.01 -5.84
CA LEU A 237 2.24 -22.40 -6.39
C LEU A 237 2.54 -23.88 -6.24
N LEU A 238 1.61 -24.68 -5.69
CA LEU A 238 1.78 -26.10 -5.39
C LEU A 238 2.95 -26.38 -4.42
N GLY A 239 3.30 -25.43 -3.56
CA GLY A 239 4.40 -25.48 -2.62
C GLY A 239 4.98 -24.09 -2.32
N PRO A 240 6.14 -24.00 -1.65
CA PRO A 240 6.67 -22.74 -1.20
C PRO A 240 7.08 -21.79 -2.34
N LEU A 241 7.05 -20.49 -2.03
CA LEU A 241 7.66 -19.45 -2.87
C LEU A 241 9.19 -19.65 -2.89
N ARG A 242 9.79 -19.71 -4.09
CA ARG A 242 11.22 -19.91 -4.30
C ARG A 242 11.95 -18.60 -4.57
N PHE A 243 13.27 -18.60 -4.45
CA PHE A 243 14.10 -17.44 -4.71
C PHE A 243 13.92 -16.92 -6.16
N GLN A 244 13.87 -17.83 -7.13
CA GLN A 244 13.45 -17.58 -8.51
C GLN A 244 11.91 -17.68 -8.59
N ARG A 245 11.23 -16.58 -8.25
CA ARG A 245 9.78 -16.54 -8.00
C ARG A 245 8.94 -17.04 -9.19
N THR A 246 9.36 -16.74 -10.41
CA THR A 246 8.67 -17.18 -11.64
C THR A 246 8.69 -18.70 -11.82
N TRP A 247 9.73 -19.36 -11.34
CA TRP A 247 9.91 -20.82 -11.39
C TRP A 247 9.32 -21.56 -10.19
N SER A 248 8.73 -20.87 -9.23
CA SER A 248 8.22 -21.52 -8.01
C SER A 248 7.22 -22.63 -8.32
N ARG A 249 6.22 -22.38 -9.15
CA ARG A 249 5.21 -23.38 -9.46
C ARG A 249 5.74 -24.55 -10.30
N PRO A 250 6.45 -24.37 -11.44
CA PRO A 250 7.02 -25.49 -12.19
C PRO A 250 7.96 -26.35 -11.34
N TYR A 251 8.82 -25.71 -10.54
CA TYR A 251 9.73 -26.43 -9.65
C TYR A 251 8.98 -27.21 -8.57
N ASN A 252 7.99 -26.62 -7.92
CA ASN A 252 7.20 -27.31 -6.89
C ASN A 252 6.41 -28.48 -7.50
N GLN A 253 5.87 -28.33 -8.71
CA GLN A 253 5.18 -29.40 -9.42
C GLN A 253 6.13 -30.61 -9.65
N LEU A 254 7.36 -30.35 -10.11
CA LEU A 254 8.37 -31.39 -10.27
C LEU A 254 8.71 -32.05 -8.92
N MET A 255 8.89 -31.26 -7.84
CA MET A 255 9.22 -31.80 -6.51
C MET A 255 8.10 -32.66 -5.94
N ARG A 256 6.85 -32.30 -6.16
CA ARG A 256 5.68 -33.15 -5.79
C ARG A 256 5.68 -34.46 -6.56
N PHE A 257 5.93 -34.43 -7.86
CA PHE A 257 6.01 -35.64 -8.69
C PHE A 257 7.13 -36.57 -8.20
N LEU A 258 8.23 -36.02 -7.72
CA LEU A 258 9.38 -36.79 -7.14
C LEU A 258 9.15 -37.15 -5.66
N GLY A 259 8.00 -36.87 -5.05
CA GLY A 259 7.73 -37.17 -3.64
C GLY A 259 8.59 -36.39 -2.64
N LYS A 260 9.13 -35.23 -3.03
CA LYS A 260 10.06 -34.42 -2.19
C LYS A 260 9.39 -33.27 -1.45
N ILE A 261 8.12 -32.95 -1.72
CA ILE A 261 7.26 -31.99 -1.02
C ILE A 261 5.79 -32.40 -1.14
#